data_b0a5c55b9634243a46d0836b93f867f0
#
_entry.id   b0a5c55b9634243a46d0836b93f867f0
#
_cell.length_a   1.000
_cell.length_b   1.000
_cell.length_c   1.000
_cell.angle_alpha   90.00
_cell.angle_beta   90.00
_cell.angle_gamma   90.00
#
_symmetry.space_group_name_H-M   'P 1'
#
loop_
_entity.id
_entity.type
_entity.pdbx_description
1 polymer ?
#
loop_
_entity_poly.entity_id
_entity_poly.type
_entity_poly.pdbx_seq_one_letter_code
_entity_poly.pdbx_strand_id
1 'polypeptide(L)'
;MSRVMIEPASYDNIRKSVDRAFELFPADLSGKKVLIKPNVLRTAKPEEGITTHPALLEAVVEKVDSLGAGEIVVGDNPGMIDYGDNEKSFEKSGLMKAAKSCYRNMGTSSRKVGFNPDYMPTVSVSEDVLDADFFISLPKFKTHGLTVITGAIKNSYGILPGAIKAHLHKAAGSPQRFHELLVDVFRLRIPDLIIMDAVVGMEGNGPASTELRDIGQVLASDNAVAMDSVVSSMMGLDPGKLRFLQKAKQEGLGDYDPQSIKCIGEIKTFTDYHIPPLGGEANINNSAIQELIGNKTLLVPKVDADLCTSCENCIEHCPVGALDMGEDDIPVADSELCITCFCCQELCPEKAITLQ
;
A
#
# COMPACT_ATOMS: atom_id res chain seq x y z
N MET A 1 14.83 18.17 -10.30
CA MET A 1 14.39 18.25 -8.89
C MET A 1 12.93 17.86 -8.87
N SER A 2 12.61 16.76 -8.19
CA SER A 2 11.22 16.29 -8.03
C SER A 2 10.42 17.27 -7.17
N ARG A 3 9.11 17.30 -7.37
CA ARG A 3 8.21 18.21 -6.64
C ARG A 3 7.20 17.40 -5.85
N VAL A 4 6.90 17.83 -4.64
CA VAL A 4 5.82 17.30 -3.82
C VAL A 4 4.95 18.46 -3.35
N MET A 5 3.68 18.44 -3.72
CA MET A 5 2.66 19.35 -3.20
C MET A 5 2.23 18.88 -1.82
N ILE A 6 2.04 19.79 -0.89
CA ILE A 6 1.50 19.54 0.44
C ILE A 6 0.45 20.61 0.71
N GLU A 7 -0.82 20.24 0.62
CA GLU A 7 -1.93 21.20 0.73
C GLU A 7 -2.79 20.88 1.97
N PRO A 8 -3.09 21.86 2.84
CA PRO A 8 -4.05 21.68 3.91
C PRO A 8 -5.42 21.26 3.37
N ALA A 9 -6.01 20.22 3.94
CA ALA A 9 -7.26 19.65 3.46
C ALA A 9 -8.11 19.04 4.57
N SER A 10 -9.41 19.04 4.34
CA SER A 10 -10.40 18.18 4.99
C SER A 10 -11.20 17.45 3.91
N TYR A 11 -11.94 16.41 4.27
CA TYR A 11 -12.77 15.73 3.30
C TYR A 11 -13.89 16.61 2.73
N ASP A 12 -14.31 17.68 3.45
CA ASP A 12 -15.32 18.62 2.97
C ASP A 12 -14.80 19.60 1.89
N ASN A 13 -13.48 19.86 1.88
CA ASN A 13 -12.86 20.81 0.93
C ASN A 13 -11.85 20.17 -0.03
N ILE A 14 -11.80 18.85 -0.09
CA ILE A 14 -10.76 18.06 -0.78
C ILE A 14 -10.65 18.39 -2.29
N ARG A 15 -11.75 18.83 -2.91
CA ARG A 15 -11.78 19.22 -4.33
C ARG A 15 -10.75 20.32 -4.64
N LYS A 16 -10.59 21.30 -3.75
CA LYS A 16 -9.59 22.36 -3.90
C LYS A 16 -8.17 21.80 -3.98
N SER A 17 -7.86 20.81 -3.14
CA SER A 17 -6.54 20.18 -3.15
C SER A 17 -6.31 19.35 -4.41
N VAL A 18 -7.35 18.68 -4.92
CA VAL A 18 -7.30 17.99 -6.21
C VAL A 18 -7.07 18.96 -7.37
N ASP A 19 -7.81 20.08 -7.43
CA ASP A 19 -7.58 21.12 -8.43
C ASP A 19 -6.14 21.61 -8.39
N ARG A 20 -5.64 21.89 -7.20
CA ARG A 20 -4.25 22.34 -7.01
C ARG A 20 -3.22 21.29 -7.45
N ALA A 21 -3.49 20.01 -7.27
CA ALA A 21 -2.63 18.94 -7.77
C ALA A 21 -2.53 18.98 -9.30
N PHE A 22 -3.65 19.12 -10.02
CA PHE A 22 -3.65 19.19 -11.48
C PHE A 22 -3.10 20.51 -12.02
N GLU A 23 -3.16 21.62 -11.27
CA GLU A 23 -2.46 22.86 -11.63
C GLU A 23 -0.93 22.71 -11.57
N LEU A 24 -0.41 22.03 -10.55
CA LEU A 24 1.03 21.82 -10.36
C LEU A 24 1.59 20.69 -11.23
N PHE A 25 0.78 19.69 -11.53
CA PHE A 25 1.10 18.52 -12.35
C PHE A 25 0.09 18.41 -13.51
N PRO A 26 0.15 19.34 -14.47
CA PRO A 26 -0.82 19.37 -15.57
C PRO A 26 -0.69 18.15 -16.46
N ALA A 27 -1.83 17.57 -16.85
CA ALA A 27 -1.93 16.45 -17.75
C ALA A 27 -3.00 16.70 -18.81
N ASP A 28 -2.67 16.41 -20.05
CA ASP A 28 -3.67 16.32 -21.11
C ASP A 28 -4.33 14.94 -21.07
N LEU A 29 -5.59 14.90 -20.65
CA LEU A 29 -6.36 13.68 -20.52
C LEU A 29 -7.42 13.50 -21.63
N SER A 30 -7.51 14.47 -22.54
CA SER A 30 -8.54 14.48 -23.59
C SER A 30 -8.50 13.20 -24.42
N GLY A 31 -9.60 12.45 -24.41
CA GLY A 31 -9.77 11.20 -25.14
C GLY A 31 -8.99 10.00 -24.61
N LYS A 32 -8.23 10.13 -23.52
CA LYS A 32 -7.39 9.07 -22.95
C LYS A 32 -8.17 8.11 -22.07
N LYS A 33 -7.69 6.86 -22.00
CA LYS A 33 -8.07 5.89 -20.97
C LYS A 33 -7.28 6.18 -19.70
N VAL A 34 -7.98 6.63 -18.65
CA VAL A 34 -7.39 6.99 -17.36
C VAL A 34 -7.73 5.93 -16.32
N LEU A 35 -6.70 5.34 -15.72
CA LEU A 35 -6.85 4.48 -14.55
C LEU A 35 -6.70 5.31 -13.28
N ILE A 36 -7.65 5.21 -12.36
CA ILE A 36 -7.58 5.75 -11.01
C ILE A 36 -7.56 4.59 -10.02
N LYS A 37 -6.43 4.41 -9.34
CA LYS A 37 -6.24 3.32 -8.41
C LYS A 37 -6.19 3.82 -6.96
N PRO A 38 -7.27 3.64 -6.17
CA PRO A 38 -7.22 3.89 -4.74
C PRO A 38 -6.30 2.88 -4.02
N ASN A 39 -6.16 3.01 -2.71
CA ASN A 39 -5.62 2.02 -1.82
C ASN A 39 -6.78 1.26 -1.17
N VAL A 40 -6.93 -0.01 -1.48
CA VAL A 40 -7.92 -0.90 -0.86
C VAL A 40 -7.19 -2.12 -0.29
N LEU A 41 -7.17 -2.25 1.03
CA LEU A 41 -6.51 -3.38 1.69
C LEU A 41 -7.47 -4.57 1.86
N ARG A 42 -8.63 -4.31 2.43
CA ARG A 42 -9.69 -5.26 2.75
C ARG A 42 -11.02 -4.54 2.84
N THR A 43 -12.08 -5.31 3.05
CA THR A 43 -13.41 -4.79 3.40
C THR A 43 -13.31 -3.98 4.71
N ALA A 44 -13.55 -2.67 4.61
CA ALA A 44 -13.46 -1.72 5.73
C ALA A 44 -14.37 -0.52 5.49
N LYS A 45 -14.80 0.14 6.58
CA LYS A 45 -15.52 1.42 6.47
C LYS A 45 -14.55 2.58 6.27
N PRO A 46 -14.99 3.72 5.70
CA PRO A 46 -14.13 4.90 5.51
C PRO A 46 -13.48 5.39 6.81
N GLU A 47 -14.23 5.35 7.92
CA GLU A 47 -13.81 5.83 9.24
C GLU A 47 -12.67 4.99 9.85
N GLU A 48 -12.45 3.76 9.38
CA GLU A 48 -11.35 2.92 9.83
C GLU A 48 -9.97 3.39 9.30
N GLY A 49 -9.94 4.33 8.34
CA GLY A 49 -8.71 4.90 7.81
C GLY A 49 -7.80 3.90 7.06
N ILE A 50 -8.31 2.72 6.74
CA ILE A 50 -7.57 1.63 6.09
C ILE A 50 -7.45 1.85 4.59
N THR A 51 -8.52 2.38 3.97
CA THR A 51 -8.63 2.65 2.54
C THR A 51 -8.49 4.12 2.22
N THR A 52 -8.25 4.46 0.97
CA THR A 52 -8.44 5.82 0.47
C THR A 52 -9.86 6.28 0.75
N HIS A 53 -10.04 7.49 1.24
CA HIS A 53 -11.38 7.99 1.55
C HIS A 53 -12.19 8.27 0.28
N PRO A 54 -13.48 7.93 0.24
CA PRO A 54 -14.32 8.10 -0.95
C PRO A 54 -14.42 9.55 -1.45
N ALA A 55 -14.37 10.54 -0.56
CA ALA A 55 -14.38 11.94 -0.96
C ALA A 55 -13.19 12.33 -1.86
N LEU A 56 -11.98 11.79 -1.61
CA LEU A 56 -10.83 12.00 -2.49
C LEU A 56 -11.05 11.33 -3.85
N LEU A 57 -11.50 10.07 -3.86
CA LEU A 57 -11.76 9.35 -5.10
C LEU A 57 -12.80 10.08 -5.95
N GLU A 58 -13.92 10.49 -5.35
CA GLU A 58 -14.97 11.23 -6.06
C GLU A 58 -14.45 12.52 -6.68
N ALA A 59 -13.69 13.30 -5.91
CA ALA A 59 -13.09 14.56 -6.41
C ALA A 59 -12.15 14.32 -7.58
N VAL A 60 -11.34 13.25 -7.53
CA VAL A 60 -10.41 12.91 -8.63
C VAL A 60 -11.17 12.41 -9.85
N VAL A 61 -12.20 11.56 -9.69
CA VAL A 61 -13.06 11.10 -10.82
C VAL A 61 -13.69 12.29 -11.53
N GLU A 62 -14.30 13.22 -10.78
CA GLU A 62 -14.93 14.41 -11.35
C GLU A 62 -13.93 15.33 -12.04
N LYS A 63 -12.74 15.48 -11.48
CA LYS A 63 -11.67 16.27 -12.11
C LYS A 63 -11.22 15.67 -13.43
N VAL A 64 -10.97 14.36 -13.46
CA VAL A 64 -10.55 13.62 -14.67
C VAL A 64 -11.63 13.67 -15.74
N ASP A 65 -12.89 13.51 -15.38
CA ASP A 65 -14.03 13.67 -16.29
C ASP A 65 -14.08 15.08 -16.89
N SER A 66 -13.94 16.11 -16.05
CA SER A 66 -13.92 17.51 -16.47
C SER A 66 -12.77 17.88 -17.42
N LEU A 67 -11.68 17.09 -17.40
CA LEU A 67 -10.53 17.23 -18.31
C LEU A 67 -10.71 16.44 -19.63
N GLY A 68 -11.90 15.84 -19.85
CA GLY A 68 -12.28 15.22 -21.10
C GLY A 68 -11.69 13.83 -21.33
N ALA A 69 -11.42 13.07 -20.27
CA ALA A 69 -10.99 11.66 -20.41
C ALA A 69 -11.99 10.86 -21.25
N GLY A 70 -11.49 10.04 -22.17
CA GLY A 70 -12.32 9.22 -23.04
C GLY A 70 -12.90 7.99 -22.35
N GLU A 71 -12.13 7.42 -21.43
CA GLU A 71 -12.53 6.32 -20.54
C GLU A 71 -11.92 6.54 -19.16
N ILE A 72 -12.71 6.37 -18.11
CA ILE A 72 -12.23 6.37 -16.73
C ILE A 72 -12.46 4.99 -16.14
N VAL A 73 -11.39 4.38 -15.61
CA VAL A 73 -11.44 3.11 -14.89
C VAL A 73 -11.02 3.34 -13.45
N VAL A 74 -11.84 2.91 -12.52
CA VAL A 74 -11.52 2.93 -11.09
C VAL A 74 -11.46 1.50 -10.58
N GLY A 75 -10.33 1.11 -10.00
CA GLY A 75 -10.18 -0.23 -9.45
C GLY A 75 -8.92 -0.41 -8.62
N ASP A 76 -8.92 -1.46 -7.83
CA ASP A 76 -7.78 -2.00 -7.09
C ASP A 76 -7.98 -3.49 -6.92
N ASN A 77 -6.91 -4.23 -6.64
CA ASN A 77 -7.02 -5.58 -6.13
C ASN A 77 -6.75 -5.54 -4.63
N PRO A 78 -7.76 -5.71 -3.78
CA PRO A 78 -7.61 -5.72 -2.32
C PRO A 78 -6.55 -6.69 -1.82
N GLY A 79 -6.18 -6.56 -0.57
CA GLY A 79 -5.29 -7.49 0.12
C GLY A 79 -5.86 -8.90 0.13
N MET A 80 -5.12 -9.81 0.74
CA MET A 80 -5.35 -11.25 0.60
C MET A 80 -6.63 -11.81 1.21
N ILE A 81 -7.37 -11.00 1.96
CA ILE A 81 -8.61 -11.40 2.64
C ILE A 81 -9.76 -11.69 1.68
N ASP A 82 -9.90 -10.86 0.67
CA ASP A 82 -11.08 -10.86 -0.21
C ASP A 82 -10.67 -11.20 -1.65
N TYR A 83 -9.92 -12.30 -1.83
CA TYR A 83 -9.65 -12.81 -3.18
C TYR A 83 -10.96 -13.11 -3.90
N GLY A 84 -11.27 -12.28 -4.90
CA GLY A 84 -12.47 -12.39 -5.69
C GLY A 84 -13.67 -11.61 -5.16
N ASP A 85 -13.54 -10.88 -4.05
CA ASP A 85 -14.59 -10.04 -3.46
C ASP A 85 -14.21 -8.54 -3.53
N ASN A 86 -13.69 -8.11 -4.66
CA ASN A 86 -13.33 -6.72 -4.90
C ASN A 86 -14.55 -5.80 -4.73
N GLU A 87 -15.73 -6.24 -5.21
CA GLU A 87 -16.98 -5.49 -5.14
C GLU A 87 -17.37 -5.16 -3.71
N LYS A 88 -17.36 -6.16 -2.82
CA LYS A 88 -17.73 -5.99 -1.41
C LYS A 88 -16.80 -5.02 -0.69
N SER A 89 -15.49 -5.07 -0.99
CA SER A 89 -14.52 -4.13 -0.43
C SER A 89 -14.79 -2.70 -0.90
N PHE A 90 -15.10 -2.51 -2.17
CA PHE A 90 -15.46 -1.21 -2.73
C PHE A 90 -16.82 -0.70 -2.23
N GLU A 91 -17.81 -1.56 -2.08
CA GLU A 91 -19.11 -1.20 -1.52
C GLU A 91 -19.01 -0.75 -0.07
N LYS A 92 -18.37 -1.56 0.79
CA LYS A 92 -18.25 -1.28 2.22
C LYS A 92 -17.47 -0.02 2.52
N SER A 93 -16.43 0.26 1.75
CA SER A 93 -15.60 1.47 1.89
C SER A 93 -16.22 2.72 1.28
N GLY A 94 -17.39 2.61 0.63
CA GLY A 94 -18.02 3.73 -0.09
C GLY A 94 -17.35 4.10 -1.41
N LEU A 95 -16.24 3.43 -1.77
CA LEU A 95 -15.51 3.69 -3.01
C LEU A 95 -16.31 3.32 -4.26
N MET A 96 -17.19 2.31 -4.17
CA MET A 96 -18.12 1.95 -5.27
C MET A 96 -19.00 3.14 -5.66
N LYS A 97 -19.60 3.80 -4.67
CA LYS A 97 -20.43 4.99 -4.88
C LYS A 97 -19.61 6.16 -5.43
N ALA A 98 -18.41 6.39 -4.90
CA ALA A 98 -17.51 7.46 -5.33
C ALA A 98 -16.98 7.25 -6.77
N ALA A 99 -16.75 6.01 -7.15
CA ALA A 99 -16.33 5.62 -8.51
C ALA A 99 -17.45 5.79 -9.55
N LYS A 100 -18.70 5.91 -9.12
CA LYS A 100 -19.88 6.01 -10.03
C LYS A 100 -19.91 4.82 -11.01
N SER A 101 -20.11 5.06 -12.29
CA SER A 101 -20.07 4.04 -13.36
C SER A 101 -18.66 3.63 -13.80
N CYS A 102 -17.62 4.22 -13.20
CA CYS A 102 -16.23 3.98 -13.61
C CYS A 102 -15.59 2.78 -12.90
N TYR A 103 -16.26 2.18 -11.89
CA TYR A 103 -15.74 1.01 -11.19
C TYR A 103 -15.52 -0.17 -12.14
N ARG A 104 -14.37 -0.82 -12.00
CA ARG A 104 -14.06 -2.08 -12.66
C ARG A 104 -13.34 -3.03 -11.70
N ASN A 105 -13.77 -4.30 -11.70
CA ASN A 105 -13.04 -5.34 -11.00
C ASN A 105 -11.77 -5.69 -11.76
N MET A 106 -10.63 -5.14 -11.32
CA MET A 106 -9.32 -5.32 -11.96
C MET A 106 -8.77 -6.75 -11.82
N GLY A 107 -9.40 -7.60 -11.01
CA GLY A 107 -9.02 -9.01 -10.84
C GLY A 107 -9.53 -9.93 -11.94
N THR A 108 -10.48 -9.48 -12.78
CA THR A 108 -11.16 -10.32 -13.78
C THR A 108 -10.35 -10.52 -15.06
N SER A 109 -9.46 -9.59 -15.39
CA SER A 109 -8.63 -9.68 -16.61
C SER A 109 -7.17 -9.32 -16.29
N SER A 110 -6.25 -10.19 -16.72
CA SER A 110 -4.82 -10.00 -16.46
C SER A 110 -3.95 -10.57 -17.57
N ARG A 111 -2.80 -9.93 -17.80
CA ARG A 111 -1.74 -10.43 -18.70
C ARG A 111 -0.50 -10.81 -17.92
N LYS A 112 0.16 -11.89 -18.35
CA LYS A 112 1.49 -12.25 -17.87
C LYS A 112 2.54 -11.35 -18.51
N VAL A 113 3.39 -10.76 -17.66
CA VAL A 113 4.54 -9.95 -18.07
C VAL A 113 5.82 -10.55 -17.49
N GLY A 114 6.96 -10.27 -18.12
CA GLY A 114 8.26 -10.63 -17.57
C GLY A 114 8.50 -9.97 -16.21
N PHE A 115 9.09 -10.71 -15.29
CA PHE A 115 9.38 -10.23 -13.94
C PHE A 115 10.78 -10.66 -13.50
N ASN A 116 11.19 -10.24 -12.30
CA ASN A 116 12.48 -10.61 -11.74
C ASN A 116 12.54 -12.12 -11.44
N PRO A 117 13.42 -12.89 -12.13
CA PRO A 117 13.49 -14.35 -11.98
C PRO A 117 13.93 -14.81 -10.58
N ASP A 118 14.53 -13.93 -9.76
CA ASP A 118 14.89 -14.24 -8.37
C ASP A 118 13.66 -14.49 -7.48
N TYR A 119 12.49 -14.03 -7.92
CA TYR A 119 11.21 -14.27 -7.29
C TYR A 119 10.32 -15.16 -8.17
N MET A 120 10.07 -14.73 -9.39
CA MET A 120 9.25 -15.44 -10.39
C MET A 120 9.63 -14.96 -11.79
N PRO A 121 9.70 -15.83 -12.83
CA PRO A 121 10.06 -15.40 -14.18
C PRO A 121 8.99 -14.53 -14.84
N THR A 122 7.74 -14.66 -14.43
CA THR A 122 6.59 -13.88 -14.92
C THR A 122 5.59 -13.62 -13.80
N VAL A 123 4.88 -12.49 -13.87
CA VAL A 123 3.74 -12.18 -12.99
C VAL A 123 2.52 -11.77 -13.82
N SER A 124 1.33 -12.01 -13.27
CA SER A 124 0.09 -11.46 -13.83
C SER A 124 -0.12 -10.04 -13.35
N VAL A 125 -0.44 -9.12 -14.27
CA VAL A 125 -0.81 -7.73 -13.99
C VAL A 125 -2.17 -7.48 -14.59
N SER A 126 -3.03 -6.74 -13.89
CA SER A 126 -4.36 -6.37 -14.41
C SER A 126 -4.24 -5.64 -15.76
N GLU A 127 -5.06 -6.03 -16.73
CA GLU A 127 -5.02 -5.43 -18.08
C GLU A 127 -5.33 -3.95 -18.06
N ASP A 128 -6.26 -3.51 -17.23
CA ASP A 128 -6.58 -2.08 -17.10
C ASP A 128 -5.39 -1.23 -16.68
N VAL A 129 -4.44 -1.81 -15.91
CA VAL A 129 -3.19 -1.14 -15.53
C VAL A 129 -2.25 -1.00 -16.72
N LEU A 130 -2.12 -2.07 -17.50
CA LEU A 130 -1.20 -2.12 -18.66
C LEU A 130 -1.71 -1.29 -19.84
N ASP A 131 -3.03 -1.18 -19.99
CA ASP A 131 -3.68 -0.52 -21.12
C ASP A 131 -4.07 0.95 -20.83
N ALA A 132 -3.79 1.45 -19.62
CA ALA A 132 -4.06 2.84 -19.27
C ALA A 132 -3.08 3.79 -19.96
N ASP A 133 -3.60 4.80 -20.67
CA ASP A 133 -2.80 5.90 -21.22
C ASP A 133 -2.26 6.82 -20.12
N PHE A 134 -3.01 6.94 -19.02
CA PHE A 134 -2.63 7.72 -17.84
C PHE A 134 -3.06 7.01 -16.56
N PHE A 135 -2.14 6.88 -15.61
CA PHE A 135 -2.37 6.16 -14.36
C PHE A 135 -2.25 7.09 -13.15
N ILE A 136 -3.34 7.27 -12.42
CA ILE A 136 -3.41 8.04 -11.17
C ILE A 136 -3.47 7.07 -10.00
N SER A 137 -2.50 7.16 -9.08
CA SER A 137 -2.46 6.39 -7.84
C SER A 137 -2.94 7.25 -6.67
N LEU A 138 -3.86 6.71 -5.85
CA LEU A 138 -4.39 7.38 -4.65
C LEU A 138 -4.01 6.60 -3.38
N PRO A 139 -2.75 6.64 -2.94
CA PRO A 139 -2.33 5.95 -1.73
C PRO A 139 -2.92 6.59 -0.47
N LYS A 140 -2.91 5.83 0.63
CA LYS A 140 -3.29 6.26 1.98
C LYS A 140 -2.04 6.52 2.82
N PHE A 141 -2.01 7.63 3.55
CA PHE A 141 -0.95 7.95 4.51
C PHE A 141 -1.06 7.03 5.72
N LYS A 142 -0.28 5.96 5.77
CA LYS A 142 -0.34 4.97 6.85
C LYS A 142 0.95 4.19 7.04
N THR A 143 1.17 3.77 8.28
CA THR A 143 2.22 2.79 8.64
C THR A 143 1.93 1.40 8.08
N HIS A 144 2.93 0.55 8.14
CA HIS A 144 2.85 -0.84 7.69
C HIS A 144 3.88 -1.70 8.42
N GLY A 145 3.45 -2.77 9.08
CA GLY A 145 4.30 -3.64 9.88
C GLY A 145 5.51 -4.20 9.13
N LEU A 146 5.34 -4.57 7.87
CA LEU A 146 6.41 -5.18 7.07
C LEU A 146 7.30 -4.16 6.33
N THR A 147 6.71 -3.07 5.82
CA THR A 147 7.40 -2.10 4.96
C THR A 147 7.55 -0.72 5.57
N VAL A 148 7.25 -0.60 6.86
CA VAL A 148 7.25 0.63 7.66
C VAL A 148 6.15 1.59 7.27
N ILE A 149 6.03 1.92 5.99
CA ILE A 149 4.96 2.74 5.42
C ILE A 149 4.28 2.03 4.25
N THR A 150 3.03 2.35 3.99
CA THR A 150 2.34 1.94 2.77
C THR A 150 2.84 2.75 1.58
N GLY A 151 2.78 4.05 1.62
CA GLY A 151 3.35 4.94 0.60
C GLY A 151 2.78 4.75 -0.82
N ALA A 152 3.41 5.46 -1.76
CA ALA A 152 3.06 5.43 -3.18
C ALA A 152 3.62 4.18 -3.89
N ILE A 153 4.88 3.80 -3.57
CA ILE A 153 5.53 2.63 -4.18
C ILE A 153 4.76 1.37 -3.83
N LYS A 154 4.46 1.13 -2.54
CA LYS A 154 3.73 -0.07 -2.11
C LYS A 154 2.29 -0.09 -2.60
N ASN A 155 1.64 1.06 -2.82
CA ASN A 155 0.29 1.08 -3.39
C ASN A 155 0.23 0.40 -4.76
N SER A 156 1.33 0.40 -5.53
CA SER A 156 1.41 -0.33 -6.80
C SER A 156 1.34 -1.86 -6.65
N TYR A 157 1.49 -2.41 -5.44
CA TYR A 157 1.33 -3.85 -5.23
C TYR A 157 -0.09 -4.35 -5.56
N GLY A 158 -1.10 -3.47 -5.48
CA GLY A 158 -2.48 -3.76 -5.88
C GLY A 158 -2.71 -3.85 -7.40
N ILE A 159 -1.70 -3.63 -8.25
CA ILE A 159 -1.83 -3.91 -9.70
C ILE A 159 -1.84 -5.41 -10.00
N LEU A 160 -1.43 -6.22 -9.03
CA LEU A 160 -1.33 -7.68 -9.13
C LEU A 160 -2.65 -8.32 -8.67
N PRO A 161 -3.34 -9.08 -9.53
CA PRO A 161 -4.60 -9.74 -9.16
C PRO A 161 -4.37 -11.03 -8.38
N GLY A 162 -5.36 -11.42 -7.59
CA GLY A 162 -5.49 -12.73 -6.99
C GLY A 162 -4.32 -13.17 -6.10
N ALA A 163 -4.10 -14.47 -6.04
CA ALA A 163 -3.14 -15.14 -5.17
C ALA A 163 -1.66 -14.84 -5.48
N ILE A 164 -1.36 -14.18 -6.60
CA ILE A 164 0.03 -13.88 -6.98
C ILE A 164 0.76 -13.05 -5.89
N LYS A 165 0.02 -12.19 -5.17
CA LYS A 165 0.57 -11.42 -4.07
C LYS A 165 1.10 -12.31 -2.94
N ALA A 166 0.35 -13.35 -2.55
CA ALA A 166 0.79 -14.32 -1.54
C ALA A 166 2.04 -15.09 -2.01
N HIS A 167 2.05 -15.52 -3.27
CA HIS A 167 3.22 -16.21 -3.83
C HIS A 167 4.46 -15.33 -3.82
N LEU A 168 4.33 -14.04 -4.12
CA LEU A 168 5.44 -13.10 -4.09
C LEU A 168 5.92 -12.80 -2.67
N HIS A 169 5.02 -12.73 -1.67
CA HIS A 169 5.43 -12.66 -0.26
C HIS A 169 6.27 -13.88 0.13
N LYS A 170 5.81 -15.09 -0.24
CA LYS A 170 6.58 -16.32 -0.02
C LYS A 170 7.93 -16.29 -0.73
N ALA A 171 7.97 -15.88 -1.99
CA ALA A 171 9.19 -15.82 -2.78
C ALA A 171 10.20 -14.79 -2.23
N ALA A 172 9.72 -13.70 -1.65
CA ALA A 172 10.55 -12.73 -0.95
C ALA A 172 11.20 -13.36 0.29
N GLY A 173 10.44 -14.09 1.11
CA GLY A 173 10.95 -14.86 2.27
C GLY A 173 11.54 -14.01 3.40
N SER A 174 11.67 -12.69 3.24
CA SER A 174 12.15 -11.77 4.27
C SER A 174 11.64 -10.34 4.02
N PRO A 175 11.53 -9.51 5.08
CA PRO A 175 11.17 -8.10 4.94
C PRO A 175 12.08 -7.33 3.98
N GLN A 176 13.38 -7.54 4.05
CA GLN A 176 14.37 -6.85 3.21
C GLN A 176 14.17 -7.17 1.73
N ARG A 177 14.02 -8.44 1.38
CA ARG A 177 13.75 -8.86 0.01
C ARG A 177 12.36 -8.41 -0.46
N PHE A 178 11.39 -8.34 0.46
CA PHE A 178 10.07 -7.81 0.12
C PHE A 178 10.10 -6.31 -0.22
N HIS A 179 10.92 -5.53 0.49
CA HIS A 179 11.18 -4.12 0.11
C HIS A 179 11.73 -4.00 -1.32
N GLU A 180 12.64 -4.89 -1.71
CA GLU A 180 13.20 -4.89 -3.06
C GLU A 180 12.17 -5.32 -4.10
N LEU A 181 11.42 -6.38 -3.81
CA LEU A 181 10.33 -6.89 -4.66
C LEU A 181 9.27 -5.83 -4.94
N LEU A 182 8.94 -4.98 -3.96
CA LEU A 182 7.98 -3.88 -4.16
C LEU A 182 8.44 -2.92 -5.26
N VAL A 183 9.74 -2.62 -5.34
CA VAL A 183 10.29 -1.77 -6.40
C VAL A 183 10.19 -2.47 -7.75
N ASP A 184 10.44 -3.78 -7.81
CA ASP A 184 10.30 -4.55 -9.04
C ASP A 184 8.85 -4.56 -9.55
N VAL A 185 7.86 -4.68 -8.63
CA VAL A 185 6.43 -4.57 -8.98
C VAL A 185 6.08 -3.14 -9.43
N PHE A 186 6.54 -2.13 -8.70
CA PHE A 186 6.30 -0.72 -9.03
C PHE A 186 6.78 -0.37 -10.45
N ARG A 187 7.91 -0.93 -10.89
CA ARG A 187 8.47 -0.72 -12.23
C ARG A 187 7.61 -1.29 -13.36
N LEU A 188 6.73 -2.25 -13.09
CA LEU A 188 5.86 -2.83 -14.13
C LEU A 188 4.92 -1.78 -14.74
N ARG A 189 4.45 -0.84 -13.92
CA ARG A 189 3.68 0.34 -14.36
C ARG A 189 3.81 1.45 -13.31
N ILE A 190 4.62 2.44 -13.60
CA ILE A 190 4.82 3.61 -12.73
C ILE A 190 3.61 4.55 -12.90
N PRO A 191 2.97 5.02 -11.79
CA PRO A 191 1.92 6.02 -11.88
C PRO A 191 2.42 7.34 -12.48
N ASP A 192 1.60 7.95 -13.33
CA ASP A 192 1.89 9.25 -13.95
C ASP A 192 1.60 10.40 -12.98
N LEU A 193 0.64 10.20 -12.06
CA LEU A 193 0.30 11.15 -11.00
C LEU A 193 -0.07 10.38 -9.73
N ILE A 194 0.37 10.90 -8.59
CA ILE A 194 0.07 10.36 -7.26
C ILE A 194 -0.60 11.46 -6.46
N ILE A 195 -1.79 11.17 -5.91
CA ILE A 195 -2.49 12.07 -4.99
C ILE A 195 -2.79 11.29 -3.72
N MET A 196 -2.06 11.56 -2.65
CA MET A 196 -2.14 10.81 -1.41
C MET A 196 -3.19 11.39 -0.47
N ASP A 197 -4.05 10.52 0.02
CA ASP A 197 -4.95 10.81 1.14
C ASP A 197 -4.17 10.84 2.45
N ALA A 198 -3.86 12.03 2.91
CA ALA A 198 -3.25 12.33 4.21
C ALA A 198 -4.17 13.25 5.05
N VAL A 199 -5.50 13.21 4.87
CA VAL A 199 -6.42 13.94 5.74
C VAL A 199 -6.45 13.26 7.10
N VAL A 200 -6.77 11.99 7.14
CA VAL A 200 -6.63 11.12 8.32
C VAL A 200 -5.59 10.06 8.01
N GLY A 201 -4.50 10.05 8.75
CA GLY A 201 -3.45 9.04 8.64
C GLY A 201 -3.66 7.90 9.63
N MET A 202 -2.91 6.81 9.45
CA MET A 202 -2.87 5.67 10.38
C MET A 202 -1.46 5.50 10.90
N GLU A 203 -1.32 5.38 12.20
CA GLU A 203 -0.07 5.10 12.91
C GLU A 203 -0.11 3.76 13.64
N GLY A 204 0.93 3.45 14.40
CA GLY A 204 1.03 2.17 15.08
C GLY A 204 1.33 1.02 14.11
N ASN A 205 0.86 -0.15 14.46
CA ASN A 205 1.19 -1.38 13.73
C ASN A 205 0.26 -1.62 12.51
N GLY A 206 0.28 -0.67 11.52
CA GLY A 206 -0.47 -0.83 10.26
C GLY A 206 -0.15 -2.15 9.53
N PRO A 207 -0.87 -2.47 8.45
CA PRO A 207 -1.70 -1.61 7.59
C PRO A 207 -3.17 -1.48 8.01
N ALA A 208 -3.60 -2.09 9.12
CA ALA A 208 -4.96 -2.08 9.64
C ALA A 208 -4.99 -1.79 11.16
N SER A 209 -4.16 -0.85 11.61
CA SER A 209 -4.17 -0.35 12.99
C SER A 209 -5.46 0.41 13.29
N THR A 210 -5.85 0.46 14.55
CA THR A 210 -6.95 1.30 15.06
C THR A 210 -6.48 2.71 15.46
N GLU A 211 -5.16 2.96 15.45
CA GLU A 211 -4.58 4.24 15.81
C GLU A 211 -4.65 5.18 14.60
N LEU A 212 -5.52 6.16 14.67
CA LEU A 212 -5.71 7.16 13.63
C LEU A 212 -5.19 8.53 14.11
N ARG A 213 -4.63 9.29 13.17
CA ARG A 213 -4.12 10.64 13.41
C ARG A 213 -4.66 11.61 12.36
N ASP A 214 -5.13 12.74 12.83
CA ASP A 214 -5.50 13.85 11.96
C ASP A 214 -4.22 14.54 11.44
N ILE A 215 -3.92 14.34 10.15
CA ILE A 215 -2.80 15.00 9.45
C ILE A 215 -3.29 16.28 8.79
N GLY A 216 -4.52 16.26 8.27
CA GLY A 216 -5.18 17.40 7.66
C GLY A 216 -4.54 17.90 6.37
N GLN A 217 -3.99 17.00 5.53
CA GLN A 217 -3.30 17.36 4.30
C GLN A 217 -3.63 16.40 3.15
N VAL A 218 -3.45 16.89 1.93
CA VAL A 218 -3.35 16.08 0.71
C VAL A 218 -1.98 16.35 0.09
N LEU A 219 -1.30 15.30 -0.32
CA LEU A 219 -0.02 15.38 -1.01
C LEU A 219 -0.20 14.98 -2.48
N ALA A 220 0.57 15.62 -3.39
CA ALA A 220 0.61 15.16 -4.78
C ALA A 220 2.03 15.24 -5.35
N SER A 221 2.36 14.32 -6.25
CA SER A 221 3.65 14.26 -6.95
C SER A 221 3.53 13.42 -8.23
N ASP A 222 4.39 13.70 -9.19
CA ASP A 222 4.67 12.86 -10.36
C ASP A 222 5.83 11.87 -10.12
N ASN A 223 6.37 11.84 -8.88
CA ASN A 223 7.45 10.94 -8.50
C ASN A 223 7.19 10.24 -7.16
N ALA A 224 7.03 8.92 -7.20
CA ALA A 224 6.71 8.11 -6.02
C ALA A 224 7.83 8.08 -4.98
N VAL A 225 9.09 8.11 -5.41
CA VAL A 225 10.25 8.07 -4.50
C VAL A 225 10.31 9.37 -3.69
N ALA A 226 10.10 10.50 -4.35
CA ALA A 226 10.03 11.80 -3.68
C ALA A 226 8.81 11.88 -2.73
N MET A 227 7.64 11.37 -3.16
CA MET A 227 6.45 11.29 -2.32
C MET A 227 6.73 10.50 -1.04
N ASP A 228 7.25 9.29 -1.17
CA ASP A 228 7.48 8.39 -0.02
C ASP A 228 8.61 8.89 0.88
N SER A 229 9.60 9.63 0.35
CA SER A 229 10.60 10.34 1.13
C SER A 229 9.98 11.42 2.02
N VAL A 230 9.09 12.25 1.46
CA VAL A 230 8.39 13.30 2.22
C VAL A 230 7.48 12.68 3.29
N VAL A 231 6.70 11.66 2.93
CA VAL A 231 5.83 10.92 3.85
C VAL A 231 6.63 10.33 5.02
N SER A 232 7.77 9.70 4.73
CA SER A 232 8.66 9.15 5.77
C SER A 232 9.16 10.25 6.71
N SER A 233 9.61 11.37 6.16
CA SER A 233 10.07 12.52 6.94
C SER A 233 8.95 13.13 7.80
N MET A 234 7.72 13.18 7.29
CA MET A 234 6.55 13.62 8.06
C MET A 234 6.27 12.70 9.26
N MET A 235 6.50 11.39 9.11
CA MET A 235 6.39 10.41 10.20
C MET A 235 7.60 10.39 11.14
N GLY A 236 8.56 11.31 10.99
CA GLY A 236 9.78 11.34 11.80
C GLY A 236 10.82 10.28 11.46
N LEU A 237 10.69 9.64 10.30
CA LEU A 237 11.62 8.62 9.80
C LEU A 237 12.71 9.23 8.92
N ASP A 238 13.87 8.61 8.91
CA ASP A 238 14.92 8.88 7.93
C ASP A 238 14.61 8.10 6.64
N PRO A 239 14.28 8.76 5.50
CA PRO A 239 14.01 8.08 4.24
C PRO A 239 15.18 7.21 3.76
N GLY A 240 16.42 7.62 4.09
CA GLY A 240 17.62 6.87 3.75
C GLY A 240 17.74 5.50 4.42
N LYS A 241 16.96 5.23 5.46
CA LYS A 241 16.89 3.92 6.13
C LYS A 241 15.88 2.96 5.48
N LEU A 242 15.02 3.43 4.59
CA LEU A 242 14.02 2.59 3.92
C LEU A 242 14.62 1.90 2.69
N ARG A 243 14.77 0.59 2.75
CA ARG A 243 15.44 -0.20 1.71
C ARG A 243 14.78 -0.08 0.34
N PHE A 244 13.44 0.01 0.27
CA PHE A 244 12.77 0.21 -1.01
C PHE A 244 13.08 1.58 -1.64
N LEU A 245 13.30 2.65 -0.84
CA LEU A 245 13.74 3.95 -1.36
C LEU A 245 15.19 3.89 -1.84
N GLN A 246 16.07 3.20 -1.11
CA GLN A 246 17.46 2.99 -1.53
C GLN A 246 17.53 2.27 -2.87
N LYS A 247 16.77 1.15 -3.02
CA LYS A 247 16.70 0.40 -4.27
C LYS A 247 16.10 1.25 -5.40
N ALA A 248 15.01 1.95 -5.15
CA ALA A 248 14.38 2.80 -6.16
C ALA A 248 15.34 3.88 -6.68
N LYS A 249 16.14 4.50 -5.80
CA LYS A 249 17.20 5.45 -6.19
C LYS A 249 18.30 4.77 -7.00
N GLN A 250 18.79 3.59 -6.58
CA GLN A 250 19.80 2.83 -7.30
C GLN A 250 19.36 2.47 -8.73
N GLU A 251 18.06 2.25 -8.94
CA GLU A 251 17.46 1.95 -10.24
C GLU A 251 17.04 3.20 -11.04
N GLY A 252 17.37 4.40 -10.55
CA GLY A 252 17.11 5.66 -11.26
C GLY A 252 15.65 6.08 -11.29
N LEU A 253 14.79 5.57 -10.38
CA LEU A 253 13.35 5.86 -10.34
C LEU A 253 13.02 7.18 -9.63
N GLY A 254 14.00 7.79 -8.97
CA GLY A 254 13.88 9.06 -8.25
C GLY A 254 14.94 9.19 -7.18
N ASP A 255 14.91 10.31 -6.46
CA ASP A 255 15.82 10.56 -5.33
C ASP A 255 15.01 10.78 -4.06
N TYR A 256 15.45 10.18 -2.96
CA TYR A 256 14.85 10.36 -1.64
C TYR A 256 15.57 11.41 -0.78
N ASP A 257 16.70 11.98 -1.28
CA ASP A 257 17.39 13.05 -0.56
C ASP A 257 16.47 14.28 -0.45
N PRO A 258 16.15 14.77 0.76
CA PRO A 258 15.32 15.95 0.93
C PRO A 258 15.82 17.18 0.16
N GLN A 259 17.14 17.30 -0.06
CA GLN A 259 17.72 18.41 -0.81
C GLN A 259 17.42 18.35 -2.32
N SER A 260 17.07 17.17 -2.83
CA SER A 260 16.70 16.96 -4.24
C SER A 260 15.18 17.09 -4.48
N ILE A 261 14.40 17.33 -3.42
CA ILE A 261 12.94 17.40 -3.46
C ILE A 261 12.48 18.82 -3.13
N LYS A 262 11.69 19.40 -4.04
CA LYS A 262 11.02 20.69 -3.79
C LYS A 262 9.63 20.45 -3.21
N CYS A 263 9.45 20.71 -1.92
CA CYS A 263 8.15 20.75 -1.29
C CYS A 263 7.44 22.07 -1.58
N ILE A 264 6.16 21.99 -1.95
CA ILE A 264 5.28 23.13 -2.23
C ILE A 264 4.14 23.06 -1.21
N GLY A 265 4.24 23.88 -0.18
CA GLY A 265 3.38 23.85 1.01
C GLY A 265 4.18 23.59 2.28
N GLU A 266 3.49 23.51 3.39
CA GLU A 266 4.09 23.34 4.72
C GLU A 266 4.18 21.86 5.09
N ILE A 267 5.38 21.39 5.39
CA ILE A 267 5.62 20.03 5.90
C ILE A 267 5.31 20.01 7.40
N LYS A 268 4.37 19.16 7.79
CA LYS A 268 4.15 18.82 9.21
C LYS A 268 4.98 17.59 9.54
N THR A 269 5.90 17.71 10.51
CA THR A 269 6.66 16.55 11.01
C THR A 269 6.13 16.16 12.37
N PHE A 270 5.79 14.89 12.52
CA PHE A 270 5.28 14.31 13.77
C PHE A 270 6.40 13.53 14.44
N THR A 271 6.99 14.08 15.49
CA THR A 271 8.07 13.43 16.26
C THR A 271 7.58 12.33 17.20
N ASP A 272 6.27 12.28 17.42
CA ASP A 272 5.55 11.34 18.27
C ASP A 272 4.71 10.33 17.45
N TYR A 273 5.01 10.18 16.16
CA TYR A 273 4.30 9.22 15.30
C TYR A 273 4.63 7.78 15.71
N HIS A 274 3.62 6.98 15.97
CA HIS A 274 3.82 5.60 16.38
C HIS A 274 4.20 4.72 15.18
N ILE A 275 5.48 4.37 15.12
CA ILE A 275 6.05 3.52 14.07
C ILE A 275 5.96 2.04 14.46
N PRO A 276 5.67 1.13 13.52
CA PRO A 276 5.66 -0.30 13.79
C PRO A 276 6.99 -0.81 14.36
N PRO A 277 7.00 -1.82 15.25
CA PRO A 277 8.22 -2.36 15.84
C PRO A 277 9.28 -2.84 14.82
N LEU A 278 8.85 -3.32 13.65
CA LEU A 278 9.76 -3.72 12.56
C LEU A 278 10.40 -2.54 11.83
N GLY A 279 9.88 -1.33 12.00
CA GLY A 279 10.47 -0.09 11.47
C GLY A 279 11.56 0.49 12.37
N GLY A 280 11.73 0.00 13.60
CA GLY A 280 12.76 0.46 14.51
C GLY A 280 14.14 -0.11 14.18
N GLU A 281 15.20 0.66 14.51
CA GLU A 281 16.61 0.29 14.28
C GLU A 281 17.00 -1.07 14.89
N ALA A 282 16.32 -1.48 15.96
CA ALA A 282 16.60 -2.72 16.69
C ALA A 282 16.41 -4.01 15.86
N ASN A 283 15.59 -3.97 14.81
CA ASN A 283 15.28 -5.16 14.00
C ASN A 283 16.04 -5.23 12.67
N ILE A 284 16.59 -4.12 12.19
CA ILE A 284 17.34 -4.09 10.91
C ILE A 284 18.78 -4.55 11.09
N ASN A 285 19.35 -4.37 12.30
CA ASN A 285 20.76 -4.67 12.62
C ASN A 285 20.94 -5.93 13.49
N ASN A 286 19.90 -6.74 13.73
CA ASN A 286 20.06 -7.95 14.52
C ASN A 286 20.70 -9.05 13.67
N SER A 287 22.00 -9.32 13.96
CA SER A 287 22.79 -10.36 13.25
C SER A 287 22.12 -11.73 13.26
N ALA A 288 21.38 -12.08 14.31
CA ALA A 288 20.61 -13.32 14.41
C ALA A 288 19.47 -13.39 13.38
N ILE A 289 18.81 -12.29 13.09
CA ILE A 289 17.77 -12.23 12.05
C ILE A 289 18.39 -12.30 10.65
N GLN A 290 19.56 -11.68 10.44
CA GLN A 290 20.28 -11.79 9.17
C GLN A 290 20.78 -13.21 8.90
N GLU A 291 21.18 -13.93 9.93
CA GLU A 291 21.63 -15.32 9.84
C GLU A 291 20.47 -16.30 9.59
N LEU A 292 19.31 -16.08 10.23
CA LEU A 292 18.05 -16.80 9.96
C LEU A 292 17.55 -16.58 8.51
N ILE A 293 17.64 -15.36 8.00
CA ILE A 293 17.22 -14.98 6.64
C ILE A 293 18.15 -15.58 5.57
N GLY A 294 19.45 -15.69 5.86
CA GLY A 294 20.42 -16.32 4.96
C GLY A 294 20.23 -17.83 4.79
N ASN A 295 19.63 -18.50 5.77
CA ASN A 295 19.51 -19.96 5.81
C ASN A 295 18.15 -20.52 5.38
N LYS A 296 17.24 -19.69 4.77
CA LYS A 296 15.89 -20.13 4.34
C LYS A 296 15.04 -20.79 5.46
N THR A 297 15.23 -20.40 6.70
CA THR A 297 14.41 -20.89 7.79
C THR A 297 12.99 -20.36 7.60
N LEU A 298 12.02 -21.25 7.46
CA LEU A 298 10.61 -20.92 7.37
C LEU A 298 10.18 -20.25 8.68
N LEU A 299 9.87 -18.98 8.63
CA LEU A 299 9.29 -18.27 9.76
C LEU A 299 7.84 -18.71 9.92
N VAL A 300 7.49 -19.23 11.08
CA VAL A 300 6.14 -19.73 11.38
C VAL A 300 5.41 -18.72 12.27
N PRO A 301 4.11 -18.46 12.04
CA PRO A 301 3.33 -17.60 12.91
C PRO A 301 3.25 -18.17 14.32
N LYS A 302 3.55 -17.34 15.32
CA LYS A 302 3.33 -17.62 16.72
C LYS A 302 2.40 -16.57 17.30
N VAL A 303 1.33 -17.04 17.95
CA VAL A 303 0.30 -16.17 18.53
C VAL A 303 0.64 -15.92 19.99
N ASP A 304 0.62 -14.65 20.38
CA ASP A 304 0.70 -14.21 21.76
C ASP A 304 -0.71 -14.33 22.39
N ALA A 305 -0.86 -15.24 23.36
CA ALA A 305 -2.13 -15.51 24.00
C ALA A 305 -2.65 -14.32 24.83
N ASP A 306 -1.76 -13.50 25.39
CA ASP A 306 -2.15 -12.34 26.19
C ASP A 306 -2.74 -11.19 25.35
N LEU A 307 -2.38 -11.15 24.06
CA LEU A 307 -2.88 -10.15 23.11
C LEU A 307 -4.02 -10.67 22.21
N CYS A 308 -4.15 -11.98 22.06
CA CYS A 308 -5.12 -12.59 21.16
C CYS A 308 -6.54 -12.44 21.70
N THR A 309 -7.46 -11.94 20.87
CA THR A 309 -8.90 -11.86 21.18
C THR A 309 -9.72 -12.96 20.52
N SER A 310 -9.08 -13.99 19.97
CA SER A 310 -9.73 -15.12 19.30
C SER A 310 -10.71 -14.71 18.18
N CYS A 311 -10.40 -13.60 17.49
CA CYS A 311 -11.26 -13.01 16.46
C CYS A 311 -11.27 -13.77 15.12
N GLU A 312 -10.51 -14.84 14.98
CA GLU A 312 -10.38 -15.72 13.82
C GLU A 312 -9.89 -15.09 12.50
N ASN A 313 -9.67 -13.79 12.45
CA ASN A 313 -9.21 -13.09 11.24
C ASN A 313 -8.00 -13.74 10.57
N CYS A 314 -7.04 -14.24 11.36
CA CYS A 314 -5.85 -14.91 10.83
C CYS A 314 -6.15 -16.28 10.22
N ILE A 315 -7.17 -16.97 10.71
CA ILE A 315 -7.64 -18.28 10.23
C ILE A 315 -8.42 -18.09 8.93
N GLU A 316 -9.47 -17.27 8.97
CA GLU A 316 -10.34 -17.00 7.80
C GLU A 316 -9.56 -16.50 6.59
N HIS A 317 -8.45 -15.82 6.85
CA HIS A 317 -7.69 -15.12 5.82
C HIS A 317 -6.35 -15.79 5.50
N CYS A 318 -6.12 -16.99 6.00
CA CYS A 318 -4.96 -17.78 5.62
C CYS A 318 -5.14 -18.34 4.19
N PRO A 319 -4.31 -17.92 3.20
CA PRO A 319 -4.52 -18.30 1.80
C PRO A 319 -4.29 -19.78 1.53
N VAL A 320 -3.77 -20.52 2.51
CA VAL A 320 -3.45 -21.96 2.39
C VAL A 320 -4.08 -22.78 3.53
N GLY A 321 -4.90 -22.17 4.39
CA GLY A 321 -5.53 -22.85 5.52
C GLY A 321 -4.51 -23.44 6.51
N ALA A 322 -3.40 -22.74 6.75
CA ALA A 322 -2.35 -23.18 7.66
C ALA A 322 -2.56 -22.76 9.11
N LEU A 323 -3.67 -22.13 9.45
CA LEU A 323 -4.01 -21.70 10.81
C LEU A 323 -5.37 -22.30 11.19
N ASP A 324 -5.41 -22.96 12.32
CA ASP A 324 -6.63 -23.49 12.92
C ASP A 324 -6.73 -23.06 14.38
N MET A 325 -7.94 -23.09 14.95
CA MET A 325 -8.16 -22.81 16.36
C MET A 325 -7.61 -23.95 17.22
N GLY A 326 -6.71 -23.62 18.14
CA GLY A 326 -6.17 -24.56 19.12
C GLY A 326 -7.12 -24.80 20.31
N GLU A 327 -6.69 -25.66 21.25
CA GLU A 327 -7.50 -26.10 22.42
C GLU A 327 -7.83 -24.94 23.38
N ASP A 328 -6.99 -23.89 23.43
CA ASP A 328 -7.17 -22.73 24.32
C ASP A 328 -7.81 -21.52 23.62
N ASP A 329 -8.55 -21.72 22.53
CA ASP A 329 -9.08 -20.68 21.66
C ASP A 329 -7.99 -19.73 21.09
N ILE A 330 -6.76 -20.20 20.99
CA ILE A 330 -5.62 -19.50 20.40
C ILE A 330 -5.28 -20.13 19.05
N PRO A 331 -5.20 -19.37 17.95
CA PRO A 331 -4.83 -19.92 16.65
C PRO A 331 -3.43 -20.57 16.66
N VAL A 332 -3.31 -21.74 16.07
CA VAL A 332 -2.06 -22.50 15.92
C VAL A 332 -1.76 -22.68 14.44
N ALA A 333 -0.50 -22.49 14.07
CA ALA A 333 -0.06 -22.62 12.69
C ALA A 333 0.52 -24.00 12.40
N ASP A 334 0.08 -24.61 11.29
CA ASP A 334 0.74 -25.76 10.68
C ASP A 334 1.95 -25.28 9.87
N SER A 335 3.15 -25.62 10.34
CA SER A 335 4.41 -25.22 9.70
C SER A 335 4.63 -25.88 8.33
N GLU A 336 4.01 -27.02 8.05
CA GLU A 336 4.14 -27.71 6.75
C GLU A 336 3.27 -27.04 5.68
N LEU A 337 2.09 -26.54 6.07
CA LEU A 337 1.19 -25.81 5.18
C LEU A 337 1.57 -24.33 5.05
N CYS A 338 2.19 -23.74 6.05
CA CYS A 338 2.50 -22.31 6.08
C CYS A 338 3.46 -21.90 4.97
N ILE A 339 3.03 -20.95 4.14
CA ILE A 339 3.84 -20.39 3.04
C ILE A 339 4.59 -19.12 3.44
N THR A 340 4.62 -18.75 4.70
CA THR A 340 5.30 -17.54 5.23
C THR A 340 4.91 -16.26 4.47
N CYS A 341 3.62 -16.07 4.22
CA CYS A 341 3.11 -14.92 3.46
C CYS A 341 2.88 -13.66 4.30
N PHE A 342 3.07 -13.70 5.61
CA PHE A 342 2.90 -12.62 6.58
C PHE A 342 1.45 -12.11 6.76
N CYS A 343 0.48 -12.65 6.05
CA CYS A 343 -0.90 -12.19 6.04
C CYS A 343 -1.53 -12.18 7.43
N CYS A 344 -1.38 -13.27 8.16
CA CYS A 344 -1.93 -13.39 9.51
C CYS A 344 -1.36 -12.32 10.46
N GLN A 345 -0.08 -11.98 10.33
CA GLN A 345 0.56 -10.92 11.10
C GLN A 345 0.03 -9.53 10.68
N GLU A 346 -0.04 -9.27 9.37
CA GLU A 346 -0.51 -7.98 8.83
C GLU A 346 -1.97 -7.70 9.17
N LEU A 347 -2.80 -8.75 9.20
CA LEU A 347 -4.24 -8.65 9.37
C LEU A 347 -4.72 -8.75 10.82
N CYS A 348 -3.86 -9.18 11.74
CA CYS A 348 -4.21 -9.25 13.15
C CYS A 348 -4.47 -7.86 13.73
N PRO A 349 -5.70 -7.52 14.16
CA PRO A 349 -6.00 -6.20 14.71
C PRO A 349 -5.25 -5.94 16.03
N GLU A 350 -5.10 -6.98 16.85
CA GLU A 350 -4.43 -6.92 18.15
C GLU A 350 -2.92 -7.08 18.08
N LYS A 351 -2.38 -7.36 16.88
CA LYS A 351 -0.95 -7.61 16.66
C LYS A 351 -0.37 -8.75 17.52
N ALA A 352 -1.23 -9.68 17.84
CA ALA A 352 -0.87 -10.86 18.63
C ALA A 352 0.01 -11.86 17.86
N ILE A 353 0.33 -11.64 16.58
CA ILE A 353 1.07 -12.61 15.76
C ILE A 353 2.46 -12.09 15.43
N THR A 354 3.46 -12.88 15.82
CA THR A 354 4.86 -12.71 15.41
C THR A 354 5.30 -13.87 14.53
N LEU A 355 6.32 -13.65 13.72
CA LEU A 355 6.93 -14.70 12.91
C LEU A 355 8.27 -15.08 13.53
N GLN A 356 8.45 -16.37 13.87
CA GLN A 356 9.63 -16.91 14.55
C GLN A 356 10.20 -18.09 13.79
#